data_e34f0f1547b62588fd868d9d485ebd40
#
_entry.id   e34f0f1547b62588fd868d9d485ebd40
#
_cell.length_a   1.000
_cell.length_b   1.000
_cell.length_c   1.000
_cell.angle_alpha   90.00
_cell.angle_beta   90.00
_cell.angle_gamma   90.00
#
_symmetry.space_group_name_H-M   'P 1'
#
loop_
_entity.id
_entity.type
_entity.pdbx_description
1 polymer ?
#
loop_
_entity_poly.entity_id
_entity_poly.type
_entity_poly.pdbx_seq_one_letter_code
_entity_poly.pdbx_strand_id
1 'polypeptide(L)'
;MIREQNPEIFLRNAFKDYYRSWSPDPVDLIHQREIGFIPFMGTMIRHRSVTGMKDLKGFGERTVPRHLYYSTAYYRKPEERIMADKEWMGAELIFDLDADHIKVPGNPRYDQILDVVREHTLRLVERFLLSDIGMDPESILVTFSGGRGYHIHVKSESIYNLNSDSRREITNYIRGEGLDSSSFPRMINDGTGITGIWREEIDREFCKVFTDIESSQNSLLKEALGDGRSVRPYVSRLRKTAAGSSAESKLTIFTRPGHEKYQHLDDQDKLVLAHIISQVREKIMCEIDEPVTTDIHRLIRLPGSLHGKTGLAVTPLNIDELKHYEPLRECRAKIWKDSTVNVFMEAEYVIKFGGEIVNIGKGENEVPLDLGIFLLAQRKAKLV
;
A
#
# COMPACT_ATOMS: atom_id res chain seq x y z
N MET A 1 -44.20 -9.43 -14.82
CA MET A 1 -43.42 -9.57 -13.56
C MET A 1 -42.05 -10.10 -13.97
N ILE A 2 -41.07 -9.23 -14.10
CA ILE A 2 -39.66 -9.59 -14.28
C ILE A 2 -39.28 -10.30 -12.99
N ARG A 3 -38.90 -11.58 -13.05
CA ARG A 3 -38.33 -12.27 -11.90
C ARG A 3 -37.00 -11.55 -11.63
N GLU A 4 -36.92 -10.74 -10.58
CA GLU A 4 -35.65 -10.21 -10.09
C GLU A 4 -34.72 -11.40 -9.89
N GLN A 5 -33.75 -11.56 -10.79
CA GLN A 5 -32.73 -12.57 -10.61
C GLN A 5 -31.88 -12.13 -9.41
N ASN A 6 -31.67 -13.03 -8.46
CA ASN A 6 -30.88 -12.74 -7.27
C ASN A 6 -29.41 -12.48 -7.67
N PRO A 7 -28.89 -11.26 -7.48
CA PRO A 7 -27.53 -10.90 -7.90
C PRO A 7 -26.45 -11.80 -7.26
N GLU A 8 -26.66 -12.27 -6.03
CA GLU A 8 -25.71 -13.16 -5.34
C GLU A 8 -25.63 -14.54 -6.00
N ILE A 9 -26.77 -15.06 -6.49
CA ILE A 9 -26.80 -16.33 -7.25
C ILE A 9 -26.10 -16.14 -8.60
N PHE A 10 -26.36 -15.03 -9.29
CA PHE A 10 -25.71 -14.70 -10.55
C PHE A 10 -24.19 -14.61 -10.38
N LEU A 11 -23.72 -13.81 -9.44
CA LEU A 11 -22.29 -13.66 -9.13
C LEU A 11 -21.67 -15.01 -8.75
N ARG A 12 -22.33 -15.82 -7.94
CA ARG A 12 -21.83 -17.16 -7.58
C ARG A 12 -21.69 -18.06 -8.81
N ASN A 13 -22.61 -18.02 -9.75
CA ASN A 13 -22.54 -18.81 -10.97
C ASN A 13 -21.38 -18.34 -11.86
N ALA A 14 -21.19 -17.03 -12.04
CA ALA A 14 -20.06 -16.48 -12.77
C ALA A 14 -18.71 -16.89 -12.15
N PHE A 15 -18.60 -16.85 -10.82
CA PHE A 15 -17.41 -17.32 -10.09
C PHE A 15 -17.20 -18.84 -10.24
N LYS A 16 -18.27 -19.61 -10.26
CA LYS A 16 -18.21 -21.06 -10.49
C LYS A 16 -17.62 -21.38 -11.85
N ASP A 17 -18.04 -20.66 -12.89
CA ASP A 17 -17.50 -20.83 -14.22
C ASP A 17 -16.01 -20.43 -14.30
N TYR A 18 -15.61 -19.37 -13.60
CA TYR A 18 -14.20 -19.01 -13.44
C TYR A 18 -13.41 -20.14 -12.78
N TYR A 19 -13.81 -20.62 -11.60
CA TYR A 19 -13.06 -21.64 -10.86
C TYR A 19 -13.01 -22.99 -11.56
N ARG A 20 -13.94 -23.32 -12.44
CA ARG A 20 -13.86 -24.52 -13.30
C ARG A 20 -12.70 -24.45 -14.30
N SER A 21 -12.44 -23.29 -14.87
CA SER A 21 -11.33 -23.08 -15.81
C SER A 21 -10.06 -22.56 -15.13
N TRP A 22 -10.11 -22.36 -13.80
CA TRP A 22 -9.04 -21.72 -13.04
C TRP A 22 -7.74 -22.54 -13.09
N SER A 23 -6.65 -21.85 -13.36
CA SER A 23 -5.29 -22.32 -13.15
C SER A 23 -4.66 -21.41 -12.10
N PRO A 24 -4.55 -21.85 -10.84
CA PRO A 24 -3.99 -21.03 -9.79
C PRO A 24 -2.52 -20.69 -10.06
N ASP A 25 -2.13 -19.45 -9.78
CA ASP A 25 -0.73 -19.04 -9.81
C ASP A 25 0.07 -19.84 -8.77
N PRO A 26 1.34 -20.16 -9.05
CA PRO A 26 2.18 -20.89 -8.13
C PRO A 26 2.32 -20.16 -6.77
N VAL A 27 2.13 -20.90 -5.70
CA VAL A 27 2.36 -20.44 -4.32
C VAL A 27 3.38 -21.37 -3.67
N ASP A 28 4.46 -20.75 -3.18
CA ASP A 28 5.54 -21.49 -2.54
C ASP A 28 5.05 -22.23 -1.29
N LEU A 29 5.45 -23.48 -1.14
CA LEU A 29 5.15 -24.29 0.02
C LEU A 29 3.66 -24.29 0.43
N ILE A 30 2.76 -24.30 -0.54
CA ILE A 30 1.30 -24.20 -0.31
C ILE A 30 0.81 -25.26 0.68
N HIS A 31 1.45 -26.44 0.75
CA HIS A 31 1.11 -27.50 1.68
C HIS A 31 1.47 -27.20 3.15
N GLN A 32 2.28 -26.16 3.38
CA GLN A 32 2.62 -25.64 4.71
C GLN A 32 1.81 -24.40 5.08
N ARG A 33 0.81 -24.03 4.28
CA ARG A 33 0.03 -22.83 4.51
C ARG A 33 -1.40 -23.12 4.87
N GLU A 34 -1.92 -22.37 5.82
CA GLU A 34 -3.34 -22.37 6.10
C GLU A 34 -4.12 -21.77 4.93
N ILE A 35 -5.18 -22.44 4.50
CA ILE A 35 -6.15 -21.91 3.55
C ILE A 35 -7.39 -21.44 4.30
N GLY A 36 -7.84 -20.23 3.97
CA GLY A 36 -9.10 -19.67 4.45
C GLY A 36 -9.94 -19.17 3.29
N PHE A 37 -11.25 -19.15 3.43
CA PHE A 37 -12.13 -18.61 2.41
C PHE A 37 -13.42 -18.04 2.99
N ILE A 38 -14.03 -17.12 2.25
CA ILE A 38 -15.37 -16.62 2.53
C ILE A 38 -16.28 -17.15 1.41
N PRO A 39 -17.33 -17.94 1.74
CA PRO A 39 -18.33 -18.37 0.77
C PRO A 39 -19.23 -17.20 0.37
N PHE A 40 -20.07 -17.38 -0.67
CA PHE A 40 -21.07 -16.38 -1.06
C PHE A 40 -22.12 -16.14 0.04
N MET A 41 -22.40 -17.16 0.85
CA MET A 41 -23.26 -17.06 2.03
C MET A 41 -22.50 -17.56 3.25
N GLY A 42 -22.40 -16.73 4.27
CA GLY A 42 -21.71 -17.07 5.52
C GLY A 42 -20.50 -16.23 5.83
N THR A 43 -19.73 -16.66 6.79
CA THR A 43 -18.55 -15.98 7.31
C THR A 43 -17.25 -16.68 6.89
N MET A 44 -16.11 -16.12 7.27
CA MET A 44 -14.79 -16.69 7.06
C MET A 44 -14.67 -18.10 7.61
N ILE A 45 -14.25 -19.04 6.78
CA ILE A 45 -13.88 -20.40 7.15
C ILE A 45 -12.37 -20.52 7.07
N ARG A 46 -11.76 -20.92 8.17
CA ARG A 46 -10.29 -21.06 8.32
C ARG A 46 -9.88 -22.51 8.60
N HIS A 47 -8.58 -22.72 8.82
CA HIS A 47 -7.99 -24.01 9.23
C HIS A 47 -8.23 -25.10 8.17
N ARG A 48 -7.95 -24.75 6.92
CA ARG A 48 -7.91 -25.70 5.81
C ARG A 48 -6.49 -25.80 5.30
N SER A 49 -6.17 -26.93 4.68
CA SER A 49 -4.90 -27.16 3.99
C SER A 49 -5.14 -27.81 2.64
N VAL A 50 -4.15 -27.76 1.79
CA VAL A 50 -4.11 -28.44 0.50
C VAL A 50 -2.73 -29.08 0.32
N THR A 51 -2.67 -30.20 -0.37
CA THR A 51 -1.45 -30.96 -0.57
C THR A 51 -0.56 -30.41 -1.69
N GLY A 52 -1.10 -29.55 -2.54
CA GLY A 52 -0.40 -28.93 -3.66
C GLY A 52 -1.33 -28.16 -4.59
N MET A 53 -0.79 -27.63 -5.67
CA MET A 53 -1.52 -26.76 -6.60
C MET A 53 -2.72 -27.44 -7.28
N LYS A 54 -2.63 -28.74 -7.57
CA LYS A 54 -3.73 -29.51 -8.15
C LYS A 54 -4.91 -29.64 -7.16
N ASP A 55 -4.61 -29.86 -5.88
CA ASP A 55 -5.62 -29.92 -4.83
C ASP A 55 -6.24 -28.54 -4.57
N LEU A 56 -5.41 -27.48 -4.61
CA LEU A 56 -5.88 -26.09 -4.53
C LEU A 56 -6.89 -25.76 -5.64
N LYS A 57 -6.61 -26.19 -6.89
CA LYS A 57 -7.56 -26.05 -8.00
C LYS A 57 -8.90 -26.75 -7.67
N GLY A 58 -8.83 -28.02 -7.29
CA GLY A 58 -10.02 -28.78 -6.91
C GLY A 58 -10.75 -28.17 -5.70
N PHE A 59 -10.03 -27.57 -4.76
CA PHE A 59 -10.62 -26.82 -3.64
C PHE A 59 -11.43 -25.61 -4.15
N GLY A 60 -10.89 -24.80 -5.06
CA GLY A 60 -11.58 -23.66 -5.68
C GLY A 60 -12.85 -24.10 -6.42
N GLU A 61 -12.77 -25.16 -7.22
CA GLU A 61 -13.94 -25.71 -7.96
C GLU A 61 -15.07 -26.18 -7.03
N ARG A 62 -14.73 -26.88 -5.94
CA ARG A 62 -15.72 -27.42 -4.99
C ARG A 62 -16.37 -26.35 -4.13
N THR A 63 -15.58 -25.37 -3.67
CA THR A 63 -16.05 -24.37 -2.69
C THR A 63 -16.64 -23.12 -3.32
N VAL A 64 -16.25 -22.80 -4.57
CA VAL A 64 -16.63 -21.56 -5.27
C VAL A 64 -16.52 -20.37 -4.32
N PRO A 65 -15.31 -20.05 -3.82
CA PRO A 65 -15.14 -19.04 -2.80
C PRO A 65 -15.44 -17.64 -3.36
N ARG A 66 -16.12 -16.83 -2.57
CA ARG A 66 -16.25 -15.38 -2.84
C ARG A 66 -14.90 -14.67 -2.65
N HIS A 67 -14.17 -15.11 -1.62
CA HIS A 67 -12.79 -14.69 -1.36
C HIS A 67 -11.98 -15.91 -0.92
N LEU A 68 -10.78 -16.04 -1.45
CA LEU A 68 -9.84 -17.11 -1.10
C LEU A 68 -8.55 -16.51 -0.54
N TYR A 69 -8.06 -17.09 0.54
CA TYR A 69 -6.90 -16.62 1.30
C TYR A 69 -5.93 -17.75 1.59
N TYR A 70 -4.68 -17.37 1.82
CA TYR A 70 -3.66 -18.26 2.34
C TYR A 70 -2.85 -17.53 3.43
N SER A 71 -2.20 -18.29 4.32
CA SER A 71 -1.39 -17.69 5.37
C SER A 71 -0.06 -17.16 4.83
N THR A 72 0.37 -15.97 5.32
CA THR A 72 1.75 -15.52 5.17
C THR A 72 2.71 -16.38 5.97
N ALA A 73 2.20 -17.01 7.03
CA ALA A 73 2.92 -17.95 7.86
C ALA A 73 3.03 -19.35 7.24
N TYR A 74 4.10 -20.03 7.60
CA TYR A 74 4.35 -21.43 7.32
C TYR A 74 4.12 -22.24 8.59
N TYR A 75 3.45 -23.38 8.44
CA TYR A 75 3.11 -24.29 9.53
C TYR A 75 3.45 -25.73 9.15
N ARG A 76 3.81 -26.54 10.13
CA ARG A 76 3.96 -27.99 9.93
C ARG A 76 2.61 -28.68 9.82
N LYS A 77 1.60 -28.13 10.53
CA LYS A 77 0.19 -28.64 10.58
C LYS A 77 -0.79 -27.49 10.33
N PRO A 78 -0.92 -27.00 9.09
CA PRO A 78 -1.70 -25.80 8.81
C PRO A 78 -3.21 -25.94 9.06
N GLU A 79 -3.76 -27.17 9.05
CA GLU A 79 -5.18 -27.48 9.27
C GLU A 79 -5.59 -27.48 10.75
N GLU A 80 -4.67 -27.51 11.69
CA GLU A 80 -4.98 -27.51 13.10
C GLU A 80 -5.78 -26.25 13.50
N ARG A 81 -6.78 -26.44 14.37
CA ARG A 81 -7.66 -25.35 14.80
C ARG A 81 -7.06 -24.47 15.88
N ILE A 82 -6.26 -25.07 16.75
CA ILE A 82 -5.54 -24.36 17.82
C ILE A 82 -4.23 -23.84 17.25
N MET A 83 -4.01 -22.54 17.35
CA MET A 83 -2.85 -21.90 16.75
C MET A 83 -1.52 -22.44 17.26
N ALA A 84 -1.44 -22.77 18.56
CA ALA A 84 -0.24 -23.37 19.17
C ALA A 84 0.10 -24.74 18.58
N ASP A 85 -0.93 -25.51 18.16
CA ASP A 85 -0.76 -26.88 17.64
C ASP A 85 -0.35 -26.89 16.16
N LYS A 86 -0.43 -25.75 15.46
CA LYS A 86 -0.03 -25.60 14.07
C LYS A 86 1.46 -25.78 13.83
N GLU A 87 2.30 -25.66 14.86
CA GLU A 87 3.76 -25.70 14.77
C GLU A 87 4.27 -24.66 13.76
N TRP A 88 4.19 -23.39 14.17
CA TRP A 88 4.63 -22.24 13.36
C TRP A 88 6.12 -22.31 13.02
N MET A 89 6.48 -22.07 11.76
CA MET A 89 7.85 -22.20 11.24
C MET A 89 8.43 -20.87 10.72
N GLY A 90 7.67 -19.80 10.81
CA GLY A 90 8.06 -18.49 10.29
C GLY A 90 6.94 -17.87 9.46
N ALA A 91 7.10 -16.61 9.08
CA ALA A 91 6.15 -15.91 8.22
C ALA A 91 6.86 -14.91 7.30
N GLU A 92 6.37 -14.77 6.08
CA GLU A 92 6.72 -13.66 5.20
C GLU A 92 6.45 -12.33 5.90
N LEU A 93 7.26 -11.31 5.60
CA LEU A 93 6.89 -9.94 5.96
C LEU A 93 5.95 -9.42 4.88
N ILE A 94 4.79 -8.96 5.30
CA ILE A 94 3.73 -8.51 4.38
C ILE A 94 3.38 -7.05 4.65
N PHE A 95 3.19 -6.28 3.58
CA PHE A 95 2.63 -4.94 3.65
C PHE A 95 1.35 -4.89 2.83
N ASP A 96 0.34 -4.22 3.36
CA ASP A 96 -0.94 -3.99 2.68
C ASP A 96 -1.13 -2.48 2.48
N LEU A 97 -1.26 -2.08 1.22
CA LEU A 97 -1.59 -0.73 0.82
C LEU A 97 -2.96 -0.74 0.17
N ASP A 98 -3.95 -0.21 0.85
CA ASP A 98 -5.33 -0.09 0.36
C ASP A 98 -5.78 1.36 0.38
N ALA A 99 -6.63 1.71 -0.57
CA ALA A 99 -7.21 3.05 -0.70
C ALA A 99 -7.98 3.52 0.54
N ASP A 100 -8.40 2.62 1.41
CA ASP A 100 -9.09 2.98 2.66
C ASP A 100 -8.17 3.70 3.65
N HIS A 101 -6.86 3.51 3.53
CA HIS A 101 -5.83 4.14 4.36
C HIS A 101 -5.13 5.32 3.69
N ILE A 102 -5.23 5.44 2.36
CA ILE A 102 -4.54 6.47 1.58
C ILE A 102 -5.50 7.63 1.28
N LYS A 103 -5.10 8.85 1.64
CA LYS A 103 -5.88 10.05 1.33
C LYS A 103 -5.81 10.36 -0.16
N VAL A 104 -6.93 10.20 -0.86
CA VAL A 104 -7.07 10.59 -2.26
C VAL A 104 -7.94 11.85 -2.32
N PRO A 105 -7.42 13.00 -2.73
CA PRO A 105 -8.18 14.25 -2.75
C PRO A 105 -9.34 14.26 -3.76
N GLY A 106 -10.40 14.97 -3.45
CA GLY A 106 -11.53 15.18 -4.36
C GLY A 106 -12.52 14.01 -4.40
N ASN A 107 -13.13 13.80 -5.58
CA ASN A 107 -14.03 12.66 -5.85
C ASN A 107 -13.48 11.87 -7.03
N PRO A 108 -12.38 11.11 -6.83
CA PRO A 108 -11.69 10.43 -7.90
C PRO A 108 -12.50 9.22 -8.41
N ARG A 109 -12.33 8.90 -9.70
CA ARG A 109 -12.80 7.64 -10.25
C ARG A 109 -12.00 6.47 -9.65
N TYR A 110 -12.57 5.28 -9.74
CA TYR A 110 -11.95 4.06 -9.23
C TYR A 110 -10.54 3.80 -9.82
N ASP A 111 -10.36 4.03 -11.10
CA ASP A 111 -9.08 3.92 -11.79
C ASP A 111 -8.03 4.92 -11.25
N GLN A 112 -8.43 6.16 -10.98
CA GLN A 112 -7.54 7.18 -10.41
C GLN A 112 -7.12 6.85 -8.97
N ILE A 113 -8.01 6.24 -8.19
CA ILE A 113 -7.67 5.72 -6.87
C ILE A 113 -6.58 4.66 -6.97
N LEU A 114 -6.71 3.73 -7.92
CA LEU A 114 -5.72 2.68 -8.14
C LEU A 114 -4.35 3.23 -8.55
N ASP A 115 -4.31 4.30 -9.36
CA ASP A 115 -3.07 4.97 -9.74
C ASP A 115 -2.34 5.56 -8.52
N VAL A 116 -3.07 6.22 -7.61
CA VAL A 116 -2.48 6.77 -6.38
C VAL A 116 -1.92 5.65 -5.48
N VAL A 117 -2.67 4.57 -5.30
CA VAL A 117 -2.20 3.43 -4.48
C VAL A 117 -0.99 2.75 -5.11
N ARG A 118 -0.94 2.65 -6.45
CA ARG A 118 0.22 2.15 -7.18
C ARG A 118 1.47 2.99 -6.92
N GLU A 119 1.34 4.32 -6.93
CA GLU A 119 2.47 5.23 -6.63
C GLU A 119 2.99 5.05 -5.19
N HIS A 120 2.10 4.88 -4.22
CA HIS A 120 2.50 4.55 -2.85
C HIS A 120 3.20 3.19 -2.76
N THR A 121 2.71 2.20 -3.52
CA THR A 121 3.32 0.87 -3.59
C THR A 121 4.73 0.93 -4.20
N LEU A 122 4.91 1.65 -5.31
CA LEU A 122 6.22 1.89 -5.92
C LEU A 122 7.17 2.57 -4.95
N ARG A 123 6.70 3.59 -4.23
CA ARG A 123 7.50 4.30 -3.22
C ARG A 123 7.97 3.36 -2.12
N LEU A 124 7.09 2.50 -1.58
CA LEU A 124 7.46 1.52 -0.57
C LEU A 124 8.52 0.57 -1.11
N VAL A 125 8.30 0.00 -2.29
CA VAL A 125 9.22 -0.98 -2.88
C VAL A 125 10.56 -0.35 -3.23
N GLU A 126 10.58 0.72 -4.04
CA GLU A 126 11.81 1.27 -4.58
C GLU A 126 12.63 2.03 -3.54
N ARG A 127 11.97 2.86 -2.71
CA ARG A 127 12.68 3.75 -1.80
C ARG A 127 12.99 3.13 -0.44
N PHE A 128 12.04 2.37 0.13
CA PHE A 128 12.24 1.75 1.44
C PHE A 128 12.84 0.36 1.32
N LEU A 129 12.16 -0.58 0.64
CA LEU A 129 12.59 -1.97 0.67
C LEU A 129 13.88 -2.21 -0.09
N LEU A 130 14.01 -1.69 -1.31
CA LEU A 130 15.20 -1.89 -2.15
C LEU A 130 16.34 -0.95 -1.77
N SER A 131 16.09 0.37 -1.78
CA SER A 131 17.16 1.36 -1.67
C SER A 131 17.64 1.54 -0.23
N ASP A 132 16.74 1.57 0.74
CA ASP A 132 17.05 1.96 2.12
C ASP A 132 17.32 0.74 3.02
N ILE A 133 16.43 -0.25 3.00
CA ILE A 133 16.57 -1.49 3.78
C ILE A 133 17.51 -2.49 3.07
N GLY A 134 17.66 -2.38 1.75
CA GLY A 134 18.57 -3.21 0.97
C GLY A 134 18.07 -4.64 0.74
N MET A 135 16.74 -4.82 0.60
CA MET A 135 16.18 -6.13 0.28
C MET A 135 16.52 -6.54 -1.15
N ASP A 136 16.75 -7.85 -1.34
CA ASP A 136 16.94 -8.43 -2.66
C ASP A 136 15.65 -8.29 -3.49
N PRO A 137 15.69 -7.72 -4.70
CA PRO A 137 14.54 -7.62 -5.59
C PRO A 137 13.83 -8.97 -5.83
N GLU A 138 14.58 -10.07 -5.91
CA GLU A 138 14.01 -11.41 -6.11
C GLU A 138 13.23 -11.92 -4.88
N SER A 139 13.48 -11.34 -3.72
CA SER A 139 12.72 -11.64 -2.49
C SER A 139 11.38 -10.91 -2.41
N ILE A 140 11.12 -9.94 -3.30
CA ILE A 140 9.92 -9.11 -3.25
C ILE A 140 8.91 -9.55 -4.30
N LEU A 141 7.72 -9.94 -3.87
CA LEU A 141 6.57 -10.20 -4.72
C LEU A 141 5.50 -9.16 -4.48
N VAL A 142 5.13 -8.41 -5.50
CA VAL A 142 3.99 -7.50 -5.45
C VAL A 142 2.76 -8.24 -5.97
N THR A 143 1.61 -8.04 -5.33
CA THR A 143 0.35 -8.65 -5.75
C THR A 143 -0.76 -7.61 -5.74
N PHE A 144 -1.42 -7.40 -6.88
CA PHE A 144 -2.67 -6.63 -6.88
C PHE A 144 -3.75 -7.41 -6.12
N SER A 145 -4.40 -6.79 -5.16
CA SER A 145 -5.35 -7.47 -4.24
C SER A 145 -6.68 -7.87 -4.90
N GLY A 146 -6.90 -7.52 -6.17
CA GLY A 146 -8.20 -7.65 -6.85
C GLY A 146 -9.22 -6.58 -6.41
N GLY A 147 -8.89 -5.75 -5.43
CA GLY A 147 -9.70 -4.67 -4.88
C GLY A 147 -9.16 -3.29 -5.23
N ARG A 148 -8.81 -2.50 -4.22
CA ARG A 148 -8.28 -1.14 -4.36
C ARG A 148 -6.86 -1.00 -3.84
N GLY A 149 -6.10 -2.09 -3.76
CA GLY A 149 -4.79 -2.09 -3.12
C GLY A 149 -3.82 -3.12 -3.67
N TYR A 150 -2.64 -3.13 -3.06
CA TYR A 150 -1.56 -4.06 -3.35
C TYR A 150 -1.02 -4.66 -2.06
N HIS A 151 -0.63 -5.93 -2.14
CA HIS A 151 0.13 -6.61 -1.10
C HIS A 151 1.57 -6.75 -1.55
N ILE A 152 2.51 -6.44 -0.68
CA ILE A 152 3.93 -6.63 -0.93
C ILE A 152 4.42 -7.73 0.02
N HIS A 153 4.85 -8.84 -0.54
CA HIS A 153 5.43 -9.97 0.18
C HIS A 153 6.95 -9.87 0.13
N VAL A 154 7.61 -9.87 1.26
CA VAL A 154 9.06 -10.02 1.34
C VAL A 154 9.36 -11.42 1.84
N LYS A 155 10.04 -12.21 0.99
CA LYS A 155 10.34 -13.62 1.20
C LYS A 155 11.84 -13.78 1.41
N SER A 156 12.30 -13.63 2.64
CA SER A 156 13.70 -13.82 3.01
C SER A 156 13.80 -14.58 4.32
N GLU A 157 14.67 -15.56 4.39
CA GLU A 157 14.89 -16.35 5.61
C GLU A 157 15.31 -15.49 6.80
N SER A 158 16.01 -14.37 6.55
CA SER A 158 16.46 -13.45 7.58
C SER A 158 15.32 -12.77 8.34
N ILE A 159 14.12 -12.68 7.75
CA ILE A 159 12.96 -11.99 8.32
C ILE A 159 11.85 -12.94 8.77
N TYR A 160 11.89 -14.23 8.42
CA TYR A 160 10.80 -15.15 8.74
C TYR A 160 10.52 -15.28 10.24
N ASN A 161 11.54 -15.13 11.07
CA ASN A 161 11.44 -15.25 12.53
C ASN A 161 11.16 -13.91 13.23
N LEU A 162 10.95 -12.82 12.52
CA LEU A 162 10.60 -11.53 13.14
C LEU A 162 9.25 -11.65 13.86
N ASN A 163 9.27 -11.31 15.15
CA ASN A 163 8.04 -11.23 15.95
C ASN A 163 7.22 -9.97 15.63
N SER A 164 6.04 -9.85 16.22
CA SER A 164 5.13 -8.73 15.98
C SER A 164 5.75 -7.38 16.34
N ASP A 165 6.58 -7.30 17.39
CA ASP A 165 7.19 -6.05 17.81
C ASP A 165 8.26 -5.58 16.82
N SER A 166 9.13 -6.49 16.37
CA SER A 166 10.12 -6.17 15.34
C SER A 166 9.46 -5.73 14.02
N ARG A 167 8.33 -6.34 13.66
CA ARG A 167 7.54 -5.95 12.49
C ARG A 167 6.91 -4.57 12.67
N ARG A 168 6.49 -4.23 13.89
CA ARG A 168 5.97 -2.90 14.23
C ARG A 168 7.04 -1.83 14.08
N GLU A 169 8.27 -2.10 14.51
CA GLU A 169 9.38 -1.16 14.33
C GLU A 169 9.65 -0.87 12.84
N ILE A 170 9.55 -1.88 11.97
CA ILE A 170 9.67 -1.68 10.52
C ILE A 170 8.53 -0.79 10.00
N THR A 171 7.28 -1.01 10.44
CA THR A 171 6.15 -0.17 10.03
C THR A 171 6.28 1.25 10.54
N ASN A 172 6.69 1.45 11.80
CA ASN A 172 6.94 2.76 12.39
C ASN A 172 8.02 3.51 11.60
N TYR A 173 9.09 2.83 11.23
CA TYR A 173 10.16 3.39 10.40
C TYR A 173 9.65 3.87 9.04
N ILE A 174 8.89 3.02 8.31
CA ILE A 174 8.33 3.37 6.99
C ILE A 174 7.35 4.55 7.09
N ARG A 175 6.59 4.65 8.18
CA ARG A 175 5.65 5.74 8.44
C ARG A 175 6.30 7.00 9.01
N GLY A 176 7.60 6.94 9.34
CA GLY A 176 8.31 8.06 9.97
C GLY A 176 7.75 8.40 11.35
N GLU A 177 7.34 7.39 12.12
CA GLU A 177 6.87 7.60 13.49
C GLU A 177 8.03 7.98 14.42
N GLY A 178 7.77 8.92 15.33
CA GLY A 178 8.78 9.41 16.26
C GLY A 178 9.75 10.44 15.69
N LEU A 179 9.61 10.85 14.43
CA LEU A 179 10.38 11.93 13.85
C LEU A 179 9.86 13.29 14.29
N ASP A 180 10.62 14.01 15.10
CA ASP A 180 10.30 15.37 15.52
C ASP A 180 11.57 16.24 15.64
N SER A 181 11.38 17.56 15.72
CA SER A 181 12.49 18.53 15.74
C SER A 181 13.35 18.50 17.01
N SER A 182 12.94 17.80 18.04
CA SER A 182 13.69 17.65 19.29
C SER A 182 14.48 16.35 19.35
N SER A 183 13.92 15.26 18.82
CA SER A 183 14.55 13.94 18.75
C SER A 183 15.53 13.83 17.59
N PHE A 184 15.16 14.34 16.42
CA PHE A 184 15.96 14.23 15.19
C PHE A 184 17.41 14.69 15.34
N PRO A 185 17.73 15.89 15.89
CA PRO A 185 19.11 16.31 16.09
C PRO A 185 19.91 15.41 17.03
N ARG A 186 19.27 14.87 18.07
CA ARG A 186 19.90 13.93 19.01
C ARG A 186 20.21 12.60 18.35
N MET A 187 19.24 12.03 17.65
CA MET A 187 19.37 10.76 16.94
C MET A 187 20.49 10.80 15.88
N ILE A 188 20.76 11.95 15.24
CA ILE A 188 21.88 12.12 14.33
C ILE A 188 23.23 12.19 15.05
N ASN A 189 23.29 12.88 16.20
CA ASN A 189 24.56 13.16 16.89
C ASN A 189 25.07 11.97 17.69
N ASP A 190 24.17 11.14 18.24
CA ASP A 190 24.52 10.04 19.14
C ASP A 190 24.97 8.76 18.41
N GLY A 191 25.04 8.77 17.08
CA GLY A 191 25.40 7.60 16.27
C GLY A 191 24.39 6.45 16.32
N THR A 192 23.35 6.57 17.15
CA THR A 192 22.21 5.64 17.27
C THR A 192 21.04 6.07 16.41
N GLY A 193 21.23 7.13 15.65
CA GLY A 193 20.18 7.89 15.03
C GLY A 193 19.72 7.40 13.69
N ILE A 194 18.70 8.05 13.21
CA ILE A 194 18.09 7.85 11.92
C ILE A 194 19.16 7.84 10.85
N THR A 195 19.34 6.70 10.24
CA THR A 195 20.11 6.50 9.03
C THR A 195 19.14 6.40 7.85
N GLY A 196 19.68 6.32 6.65
CA GLY A 196 18.88 6.05 5.46
C GLY A 196 18.02 7.22 5.00
N ILE A 197 16.92 6.88 4.34
CA ILE A 197 16.08 7.81 3.55
C ILE A 197 15.58 9.02 4.35
N TRP A 198 15.19 8.85 5.60
CA TRP A 198 14.66 9.96 6.41
C TRP A 198 15.71 11.03 6.65
N ARG A 199 16.92 10.61 7.04
CA ARG A 199 18.03 11.55 7.25
C ARG A 199 18.39 12.27 5.97
N GLU A 200 18.53 11.55 4.87
CA GLU A 200 18.92 12.12 3.58
C GLU A 200 17.91 13.13 3.06
N GLU A 201 16.63 12.82 3.13
CA GLU A 201 15.56 13.70 2.64
C GLU A 201 15.39 14.94 3.53
N ILE A 202 15.43 14.77 4.85
CA ILE A 202 15.33 15.91 5.78
C ILE A 202 16.56 16.81 5.61
N ASP A 203 17.78 16.25 5.50
CA ASP A 203 19.00 17.01 5.31
C ASP A 203 18.98 17.78 3.98
N ARG A 204 18.53 17.14 2.91
CA ARG A 204 18.40 17.75 1.59
C ARG A 204 17.42 18.93 1.60
N GLU A 205 16.23 18.72 2.17
CA GLU A 205 15.21 19.77 2.21
C GLU A 205 15.62 20.91 3.15
N PHE A 206 16.27 20.60 4.28
CA PHE A 206 16.83 21.61 5.18
C PHE A 206 17.85 22.48 4.44
N CYS A 207 18.85 21.90 3.79
CA CYS A 207 19.83 22.65 3.01
C CYS A 207 19.17 23.52 1.93
N LYS A 208 18.20 22.98 1.21
CA LYS A 208 17.47 23.69 0.16
C LYS A 208 16.73 24.90 0.69
N VAL A 209 15.99 24.78 1.79
CA VAL A 209 15.25 25.88 2.43
C VAL A 209 16.20 27.05 2.76
N PHE A 210 17.39 26.76 3.26
CA PHE A 210 18.35 27.80 3.64
C PHE A 210 19.20 28.31 2.47
N THR A 211 19.38 27.52 1.41
CA THR A 211 20.00 28.00 0.16
C THR A 211 19.05 28.96 -0.56
N ASP A 212 17.77 28.66 -0.62
CA ASP A 212 16.76 29.46 -1.31
C ASP A 212 16.11 30.53 -0.41
N ILE A 213 16.72 30.84 0.73
CA ILE A 213 16.14 31.69 1.79
C ILE A 213 15.79 33.12 1.32
N GLU A 214 16.45 33.61 0.24
CA GLU A 214 16.20 34.93 -0.32
C GLU A 214 15.03 34.99 -1.31
N SER A 215 14.56 33.84 -1.78
CA SER A 215 13.40 33.85 -2.65
C SER A 215 12.19 34.34 -1.83
N SER A 216 11.57 35.41 -2.31
CA SER A 216 10.37 36.02 -1.69
C SER A 216 9.17 35.06 -1.62
N GLN A 217 9.32 33.86 -2.14
CA GLN A 217 8.34 32.77 -2.22
C GLN A 217 8.64 31.62 -1.26
N ASN A 218 9.50 31.77 -0.27
CA ASN A 218 9.73 30.72 0.71
C ASN A 218 8.51 30.62 1.67
N SER A 219 7.42 30.03 1.16
CA SER A 219 6.17 29.79 1.88
C SER A 219 6.42 28.97 3.15
N LEU A 220 7.35 28.00 3.07
CA LEU A 220 7.74 27.15 4.19
C LEU A 220 8.21 27.94 5.41
N LEU A 221 9.09 28.93 5.22
CA LEU A 221 9.55 29.77 6.34
C LEU A 221 8.44 30.61 6.93
N LYS A 222 7.51 31.11 6.11
CA LYS A 222 6.34 31.87 6.59
C LYS A 222 5.42 31.00 7.44
N GLU A 223 5.11 29.80 6.96
CA GLU A 223 4.28 28.84 7.65
C GLU A 223 4.95 28.37 8.95
N ALA A 224 6.23 28.00 8.90
CA ALA A 224 6.99 27.53 10.07
C ALA A 224 7.11 28.58 11.19
N LEU A 225 7.30 29.86 10.82
CA LEU A 225 7.46 30.95 11.80
C LEU A 225 6.13 31.57 12.24
N GLY A 226 5.02 31.20 11.60
CA GLY A 226 3.65 31.66 11.86
C GLY A 226 3.24 32.85 10.97
N ASP A 227 2.00 32.79 10.48
CA ASP A 227 1.39 33.82 9.66
C ASP A 227 1.44 35.20 10.35
N GLY A 228 2.00 36.19 9.66
CA GLY A 228 2.15 37.56 10.16
C GLY A 228 3.53 37.92 10.74
N ARG A 229 4.43 36.98 10.95
CA ARG A 229 5.82 37.27 11.31
C ARG A 229 6.65 37.54 10.05
N SER A 230 7.39 38.65 10.05
CA SER A 230 8.32 38.91 8.95
C SER A 230 9.48 37.89 8.96
N VAL A 231 9.70 37.21 7.86
CA VAL A 231 10.86 36.32 7.67
C VAL A 231 12.18 37.09 7.69
N ARG A 232 12.14 38.40 7.35
CA ARG A 232 13.35 39.27 7.26
C ARG A 232 14.18 39.30 8.55
N PRO A 233 13.63 39.51 9.76
CA PRO A 233 14.45 39.51 11.00
C PRO A 233 15.12 38.17 11.23
N TYR A 234 14.45 37.06 10.96
CA TYR A 234 15.00 35.70 11.08
C TYR A 234 16.20 35.53 10.14
N VAL A 235 16.05 35.84 8.85
CA VAL A 235 17.14 35.77 7.85
C VAL A 235 18.29 36.68 8.23
N SER A 236 18.00 37.92 8.68
CA SER A 236 19.04 38.88 9.13
C SER A 236 19.84 38.35 10.32
N ARG A 237 19.18 37.64 11.23
CA ARG A 237 19.82 36.97 12.39
C ARG A 237 20.78 35.86 11.93
N LEU A 238 20.34 35.02 11.00
CA LEU A 238 21.15 33.89 10.48
C LEU A 238 22.42 34.36 9.74
N ARG A 239 22.39 35.56 9.13
CA ARG A 239 23.55 36.15 8.42
C ARG A 239 24.57 36.78 9.34
N LYS A 240 24.21 37.10 10.59
CA LYS A 240 25.15 37.73 11.52
C LYS A 240 26.20 36.71 11.97
N THR A 241 27.44 37.09 11.83
CA THR A 241 28.57 36.43 12.49
C THR A 241 28.74 37.00 13.89
N ALA A 242 29.32 36.26 14.81
CA ALA A 242 29.68 36.80 16.11
C ALA A 242 30.71 37.91 15.94
N ALA A 243 30.44 39.08 16.52
CA ALA A 243 31.32 40.24 16.37
C ALA A 243 32.74 39.91 16.86
N GLY A 244 33.74 40.09 15.99
CA GLY A 244 35.15 39.88 16.32
C GLY A 244 35.70 38.45 16.15
N SER A 245 34.92 37.53 15.59
CA SER A 245 35.37 36.15 15.33
C SER A 245 35.43 35.86 13.82
N SER A 246 36.37 35.00 13.41
CA SER A 246 36.40 34.38 12.08
C SER A 246 35.32 33.31 11.90
N ALA A 247 34.33 33.26 12.82
CA ALA A 247 33.25 32.28 12.81
C ALA A 247 32.32 32.49 11.61
N GLU A 248 31.96 31.41 10.98
CA GLU A 248 31.00 31.41 9.88
C GLU A 248 29.61 31.83 10.35
N SER A 249 28.82 32.41 9.44
CA SER A 249 27.43 32.72 9.74
C SER A 249 26.60 31.44 9.90
N LYS A 250 25.58 31.51 10.72
CA LYS A 250 24.65 30.37 10.92
C LYS A 250 24.01 29.92 9.59
N LEU A 251 23.74 30.88 8.70
CA LEU A 251 23.24 30.62 7.35
C LEU A 251 24.23 29.77 6.54
N THR A 252 25.51 30.11 6.58
CA THR A 252 26.56 29.33 5.87
C THR A 252 26.65 27.90 6.38
N ILE A 253 26.53 27.71 7.69
CA ILE A 253 26.53 26.37 8.31
C ILE A 253 25.29 25.58 7.85
N PHE A 254 24.13 26.20 7.80
CA PHE A 254 22.86 25.54 7.46
C PHE A 254 22.75 25.13 5.98
N THR A 255 23.47 25.78 5.09
CA THR A 255 23.49 25.44 3.65
C THR A 255 24.43 24.27 3.31
N ARG A 256 25.26 23.82 4.24
CA ARG A 256 26.20 22.71 4.00
C ARG A 256 25.54 21.35 4.26
N PRO A 257 25.86 20.34 3.46
CA PRO A 257 25.54 18.96 3.79
C PRO A 257 26.21 18.53 5.11
N GLY A 258 25.60 17.62 5.85
CA GLY A 258 26.17 17.06 7.05
C GLY A 258 25.38 17.40 8.33
N HIS A 259 25.69 16.69 9.40
CA HIS A 259 24.91 16.70 10.64
C HIS A 259 25.32 17.80 11.64
N GLU A 260 26.50 18.39 11.51
CA GLU A 260 27.04 19.41 12.44
C GLU A 260 26.10 20.62 12.60
N LYS A 261 25.38 20.99 11.52
CA LYS A 261 24.41 22.09 11.54
C LYS A 261 23.32 21.94 12.58
N TYR A 262 22.92 20.73 12.91
CA TYR A 262 21.86 20.45 13.88
C TYR A 262 22.28 20.73 15.34
N GLN A 263 23.58 20.90 15.61
CA GLN A 263 24.11 21.32 16.91
C GLN A 263 23.91 22.81 17.16
N HIS A 264 23.66 23.59 16.10
CA HIS A 264 23.54 25.05 16.16
C HIS A 264 22.09 25.56 16.16
N LEU A 265 21.10 24.67 16.27
CA LEU A 265 19.68 25.03 16.24
C LEU A 265 19.23 25.71 17.53
N ASP A 266 18.67 26.90 17.40
CA ASP A 266 17.88 27.54 18.45
C ASP A 266 16.37 27.20 18.30
N ASP A 267 15.53 27.76 19.17
CA ASP A 267 14.11 27.42 19.20
C ASP A 267 13.36 27.83 17.93
N GLN A 268 13.76 28.92 17.27
CA GLN A 268 13.17 29.29 15.97
C GLN A 268 13.61 28.34 14.84
N ASP A 269 14.87 27.92 14.86
CA ASP A 269 15.39 26.97 13.89
C ASP A 269 14.72 25.60 14.04
N LYS A 270 14.42 25.20 15.28
CA LYS A 270 13.66 23.95 15.57
C LYS A 270 12.22 24.02 15.04
N LEU A 271 11.57 25.19 15.05
CA LEU A 271 10.25 25.34 14.41
C LEU A 271 10.34 25.13 12.89
N VAL A 272 11.37 25.68 12.25
CA VAL A 272 11.61 25.46 10.83
C VAL A 272 11.90 23.98 10.54
N LEU A 273 12.76 23.36 11.34
CA LEU A 273 13.05 21.93 11.23
C LEU A 273 11.80 21.07 11.43
N ALA A 274 10.95 21.38 12.41
CA ALA A 274 9.69 20.66 12.63
C ALA A 274 8.77 20.70 11.39
N HIS A 275 8.70 21.87 10.76
CA HIS A 275 7.90 22.03 9.54
C HIS A 275 8.50 21.25 8.37
N ILE A 276 9.83 21.27 8.21
CA ILE A 276 10.54 20.47 7.20
C ILE A 276 10.29 18.98 7.41
N ILE A 277 10.42 18.49 8.66
CA ILE A 277 10.16 17.08 8.99
C ILE A 277 8.73 16.69 8.61
N SER A 278 7.75 17.55 8.95
CA SER A 278 6.35 17.29 8.62
C SER A 278 6.12 17.19 7.10
N GLN A 279 6.68 18.11 6.32
CA GLN A 279 6.56 18.10 4.86
C GLN A 279 7.28 16.91 4.23
N VAL A 280 8.48 16.59 4.69
CA VAL A 280 9.24 15.42 4.20
C VAL A 280 8.48 14.14 4.54
N ARG A 281 7.96 14.03 5.76
CA ARG A 281 7.15 12.87 6.16
C ARG A 281 5.94 12.71 5.26
N GLU A 282 5.15 13.74 5.06
CA GLU A 282 3.96 13.70 4.18
C GLU A 282 4.31 13.32 2.75
N LYS A 283 5.47 13.75 2.25
CA LYS A 283 5.93 13.47 0.89
C LYS A 283 6.39 12.03 0.68
N ILE A 284 7.07 11.41 1.66
CA ILE A 284 7.75 10.13 1.45
C ILE A 284 7.20 8.95 2.25
N MET A 285 6.46 9.18 3.34
CA MET A 285 5.86 8.09 4.09
C MET A 285 4.95 7.22 3.22
N CYS A 286 4.81 5.96 3.59
CA CYS A 286 3.82 5.07 3.01
C CYS A 286 2.76 4.72 4.04
N GLU A 287 1.50 4.92 3.66
CA GLU A 287 0.36 4.49 4.48
C GLU A 287 0.15 2.99 4.30
N ILE A 288 0.68 2.23 5.23
CA ILE A 288 0.57 0.77 5.29
C ILE A 288 -0.34 0.36 6.45
N ASP A 289 -1.09 -0.72 6.26
CA ASP A 289 -1.93 -1.29 7.33
C ASP A 289 -1.04 -2.04 8.34
N GLU A 290 -0.66 -1.37 9.46
CA GLU A 290 0.19 -1.93 10.51
C GLU A 290 -0.35 -3.26 11.06
N PRO A 291 -1.65 -3.42 11.40
CA PRO A 291 -2.23 -4.70 11.82
C PRO A 291 -1.96 -5.86 10.87
N VAL A 292 -1.86 -5.61 9.57
CA VAL A 292 -1.54 -6.66 8.58
C VAL A 292 -0.08 -7.07 8.70
N THR A 293 0.83 -6.12 8.80
CA THR A 293 2.27 -6.39 8.88
C THR A 293 2.69 -7.05 10.19
N THR A 294 2.08 -6.64 11.31
CA THR A 294 2.44 -7.13 12.65
C THR A 294 1.84 -8.50 12.98
N ASP A 295 0.78 -8.92 12.28
CA ASP A 295 0.15 -10.23 12.47
C ASP A 295 0.95 -11.34 11.80
N ILE A 296 1.73 -12.08 12.57
CA ILE A 296 2.54 -13.22 12.10
C ILE A 296 1.70 -14.44 11.68
N HIS A 297 0.39 -14.42 11.84
CA HIS A 297 -0.57 -15.47 11.44
C HIS A 297 -1.56 -14.97 10.39
N ARG A 298 -1.21 -13.89 9.68
CA ARG A 298 -2.08 -13.23 8.72
C ARG A 298 -2.52 -14.14 7.59
N LEU A 299 -3.81 -14.08 7.26
CA LEU A 299 -4.34 -14.56 5.99
C LEU A 299 -4.37 -13.43 4.99
N ILE A 300 -3.80 -13.65 3.82
CA ILE A 300 -3.76 -12.72 2.70
C ILE A 300 -4.43 -13.32 1.47
N ARG A 301 -4.89 -12.52 0.51
CA ARG A 301 -5.58 -13.04 -0.68
C ARG A 301 -4.68 -13.92 -1.52
N LEU A 302 -5.23 -15.06 -1.94
CA LEU A 302 -4.49 -16.04 -2.71
C LEU A 302 -4.36 -15.57 -4.18
N PRO A 303 -3.14 -15.53 -4.74
CA PRO A 303 -2.89 -15.21 -6.14
C PRO A 303 -3.72 -16.05 -7.12
N GLY A 304 -4.21 -15.43 -8.17
CA GLY A 304 -5.09 -16.05 -9.17
C GLY A 304 -6.54 -16.24 -8.71
N SER A 305 -6.89 -15.98 -7.43
CA SER A 305 -8.29 -16.05 -7.00
C SER A 305 -9.06 -14.77 -7.33
N LEU A 306 -10.41 -14.85 -7.34
CA LEU A 306 -11.25 -13.69 -7.55
C LEU A 306 -11.50 -12.89 -6.27
N HIS A 307 -11.55 -11.58 -6.41
CA HIS A 307 -11.97 -10.67 -5.36
C HIS A 307 -13.49 -10.50 -5.35
N GLY A 308 -14.16 -10.90 -4.27
CA GLY A 308 -15.62 -11.00 -4.19
C GLY A 308 -16.40 -9.68 -4.26
N LYS A 309 -15.73 -8.53 -4.14
CA LYS A 309 -16.37 -7.20 -4.27
C LYS A 309 -16.11 -6.54 -5.64
N THR A 310 -15.37 -7.20 -6.53
CA THR A 310 -15.01 -6.61 -7.84
C THR A 310 -15.08 -7.61 -8.99
N GLY A 311 -14.93 -8.92 -8.71
CA GLY A 311 -14.76 -9.94 -9.74
C GLY A 311 -13.39 -9.91 -10.44
N LEU A 312 -12.47 -9.01 -10.02
CA LEU A 312 -11.11 -8.95 -10.56
C LEU A 312 -10.23 -10.05 -9.95
N ALA A 313 -9.27 -10.53 -10.71
CA ALA A 313 -8.31 -11.52 -10.24
C ALA A 313 -7.23 -10.88 -9.36
N VAL A 314 -6.84 -11.56 -8.30
CA VAL A 314 -5.67 -11.27 -7.49
C VAL A 314 -4.44 -11.60 -8.33
N THR A 315 -3.64 -10.63 -8.70
CA THR A 315 -2.62 -10.81 -9.74
C THR A 315 -1.22 -10.52 -9.22
N PRO A 316 -0.32 -11.52 -9.20
CA PRO A 316 1.08 -11.30 -8.87
C PRO A 316 1.77 -10.52 -9.99
N LEU A 317 2.69 -9.65 -9.63
CA LEU A 317 3.43 -8.76 -10.51
C LEU A 317 4.89 -8.74 -10.12
N ASN A 318 5.78 -8.59 -11.08
CA ASN A 318 7.12 -8.16 -10.79
C ASN A 318 7.19 -6.63 -10.60
N ILE A 319 8.31 -6.12 -10.08
CA ILE A 319 8.47 -4.69 -9.76
C ILE A 319 8.40 -3.81 -11.02
N ASP A 320 8.92 -4.30 -12.15
CA ASP A 320 8.91 -3.53 -13.41
C ASP A 320 7.51 -3.45 -14.02
N GLU A 321 6.75 -4.54 -13.94
CA GLU A 321 5.34 -4.55 -14.37
C GLU A 321 4.50 -3.55 -13.56
N LEU A 322 4.74 -3.42 -12.27
CA LEU A 322 4.01 -2.50 -11.39
C LEU A 322 4.01 -1.06 -11.90
N LYS A 323 5.11 -0.60 -12.52
CA LYS A 323 5.26 0.79 -13.02
C LYS A 323 4.16 1.19 -14.02
N HIS A 324 3.69 0.24 -14.80
CA HIS A 324 2.75 0.48 -15.90
C HIS A 324 1.45 -0.32 -15.77
N TYR A 325 1.26 -1.00 -14.64
CA TYR A 325 0.14 -1.90 -14.43
C TYR A 325 -1.20 -1.16 -14.36
N GLU A 326 -2.13 -1.59 -15.21
CA GLU A 326 -3.52 -1.10 -15.24
C GLU A 326 -4.47 -2.21 -14.75
N PRO A 327 -4.82 -2.28 -13.45
CA PRO A 327 -5.61 -3.38 -12.91
C PRO A 327 -6.93 -3.62 -13.62
N LEU A 328 -7.68 -2.56 -13.95
CA LEU A 328 -8.99 -2.65 -14.63
C LEU A 328 -8.89 -3.08 -16.09
N ARG A 329 -7.69 -3.24 -16.63
CA ARG A 329 -7.42 -3.78 -17.96
C ARG A 329 -6.88 -5.20 -17.89
N GLU A 330 -5.95 -5.47 -16.98
CA GLU A 330 -5.09 -6.65 -17.01
C GLU A 330 -5.59 -7.80 -16.13
N CYS A 331 -6.26 -7.51 -15.01
CA CYS A 331 -6.75 -8.54 -14.08
C CYS A 331 -8.22 -8.93 -14.29
N ARG A 332 -8.77 -8.64 -15.47
CA ARG A 332 -10.10 -9.07 -15.89
C ARG A 332 -10.13 -10.56 -16.20
N ALA A 333 -11.10 -11.28 -15.71
CA ALA A 333 -11.24 -12.71 -15.99
C ALA A 333 -11.57 -12.94 -17.49
N LYS A 334 -10.64 -13.54 -18.21
CA LYS A 334 -10.74 -13.73 -19.69
C LYS A 334 -11.98 -14.51 -20.11
N ILE A 335 -12.49 -15.40 -19.26
CA ILE A 335 -13.67 -16.23 -19.55
C ILE A 335 -14.94 -15.39 -19.75
N TRP A 336 -14.99 -14.14 -19.28
CA TRP A 336 -16.17 -13.29 -19.39
C TRP A 336 -16.10 -12.29 -20.54
N LYS A 337 -15.00 -12.26 -21.29
CA LYS A 337 -14.68 -11.18 -22.24
C LYS A 337 -15.67 -11.02 -23.39
N ASP A 338 -16.25 -12.14 -23.88
CA ASP A 338 -17.09 -12.14 -25.08
C ASP A 338 -18.59 -12.26 -24.75
N SER A 339 -18.97 -11.99 -23.52
CA SER A 339 -20.35 -12.06 -23.05
C SER A 339 -20.81 -10.71 -22.54
N THR A 340 -22.13 -10.45 -22.58
CA THR A 340 -22.78 -9.25 -22.05
C THR A 340 -23.80 -9.59 -20.98
N VAL A 341 -24.20 -8.57 -20.23
CA VAL A 341 -25.26 -8.66 -19.23
C VAL A 341 -26.03 -7.34 -19.14
N ASN A 342 -27.34 -7.43 -18.92
CA ASN A 342 -28.17 -6.27 -18.67
C ASN A 342 -28.15 -5.88 -17.20
N VAL A 343 -27.87 -4.60 -16.95
CA VAL A 343 -27.81 -4.02 -15.62
C VAL A 343 -28.63 -2.72 -15.55
N PHE A 344 -29.20 -2.45 -14.39
CA PHE A 344 -29.91 -1.19 -14.12
C PHE A 344 -29.05 -0.31 -13.21
N MET A 345 -28.77 0.91 -13.68
CA MET A 345 -28.02 1.93 -12.95
C MET A 345 -28.95 2.96 -12.32
N GLU A 346 -28.80 3.23 -11.02
CA GLU A 346 -29.57 4.29 -10.33
C GLU A 346 -29.06 5.70 -10.65
N ALA A 347 -27.77 5.82 -10.98
CA ALA A 347 -27.08 7.05 -11.37
C ALA A 347 -26.06 6.77 -12.47
N GLU A 348 -25.66 7.82 -13.18
CA GLU A 348 -24.56 7.76 -14.14
C GLU A 348 -23.24 7.34 -13.44
N TYR A 349 -22.46 6.52 -14.12
CA TYR A 349 -21.16 6.05 -13.61
C TYR A 349 -20.09 6.06 -14.71
N VAL A 350 -18.97 6.72 -14.43
CA VAL A 350 -17.84 6.84 -15.34
C VAL A 350 -16.64 6.10 -14.78
N ILE A 351 -16.03 5.24 -15.57
CA ILE A 351 -14.85 4.45 -15.16
C ILE A 351 -13.95 4.20 -16.38
N LYS A 352 -12.63 4.17 -16.19
CA LYS A 352 -11.71 3.60 -17.18
C LYS A 352 -11.65 2.09 -16.97
N PHE A 353 -12.25 1.31 -17.89
CA PHE A 353 -12.32 -0.15 -17.77
C PHE A 353 -11.91 -0.79 -19.09
N GLY A 354 -11.06 -1.80 -19.06
CA GLY A 354 -10.52 -2.43 -20.27
C GLY A 354 -9.56 -1.54 -21.07
N GLY A 355 -9.10 -0.43 -20.50
CA GLY A 355 -8.24 0.56 -21.14
C GLY A 355 -8.99 1.76 -21.73
N GLU A 356 -10.32 1.74 -21.72
CA GLU A 356 -11.17 2.80 -22.29
C GLU A 356 -12.05 3.46 -21.22
N ILE A 357 -12.39 4.74 -21.42
CA ILE A 357 -13.36 5.42 -20.56
C ILE A 357 -14.76 5.00 -20.98
N VAL A 358 -15.45 4.33 -20.07
CA VAL A 358 -16.83 3.87 -20.24
C VAL A 358 -17.75 4.79 -19.44
N ASN A 359 -18.74 5.35 -20.11
CA ASN A 359 -19.81 6.10 -19.49
C ASN A 359 -21.10 5.26 -19.49
N ILE A 360 -21.62 4.93 -18.32
CA ILE A 360 -22.80 4.09 -18.14
C ILE A 360 -23.92 5.00 -17.64
N GLY A 361 -24.94 5.21 -18.47
CA GLY A 361 -26.06 6.08 -18.16
C GLY A 361 -26.97 5.53 -17.07
N LYS A 362 -27.79 6.39 -16.49
CA LYS A 362 -28.88 5.99 -15.61
C LYS A 362 -29.93 5.16 -16.37
N GLY A 363 -30.45 4.09 -15.77
CA GLY A 363 -31.43 3.17 -16.35
C GLY A 363 -30.83 1.83 -16.77
N GLU A 364 -31.48 1.15 -17.69
CA GLU A 364 -31.03 -0.14 -18.21
C GLU A 364 -29.89 0.04 -19.21
N ASN A 365 -28.84 -0.78 -19.06
CA ASN A 365 -27.68 -0.78 -19.93
C ASN A 365 -27.24 -2.23 -20.21
N GLU A 366 -26.89 -2.52 -21.44
CA GLU A 366 -26.16 -3.74 -21.78
C GLU A 366 -24.65 -3.45 -21.69
N VAL A 367 -23.95 -4.21 -20.86
CA VAL A 367 -22.52 -4.01 -20.63
C VAL A 367 -21.74 -5.33 -20.78
N PRO A 368 -20.43 -5.30 -21.06
CA PRO A 368 -19.59 -6.49 -21.00
C PRO A 368 -19.76 -7.21 -19.66
N LEU A 369 -19.79 -8.54 -19.68
CA LEU A 369 -20.09 -9.35 -18.49
C LEU A 369 -19.15 -9.09 -17.32
N ASP A 370 -17.86 -8.92 -17.58
CA ASP A 370 -16.87 -8.59 -16.54
C ASP A 370 -17.11 -7.21 -15.90
N LEU A 371 -17.50 -6.21 -16.68
CA LEU A 371 -17.91 -4.90 -16.15
C LEU A 371 -19.24 -5.02 -15.37
N GLY A 372 -20.20 -5.79 -15.87
CA GLY A 372 -21.44 -6.08 -15.16
C GLY A 372 -21.20 -6.76 -13.80
N ILE A 373 -20.32 -7.76 -13.76
CA ILE A 373 -19.90 -8.41 -12.51
C ILE A 373 -19.25 -7.41 -11.55
N PHE A 374 -18.37 -6.55 -12.06
CA PHE A 374 -17.74 -5.50 -11.27
C PHE A 374 -18.77 -4.54 -10.64
N LEU A 375 -19.73 -4.07 -11.42
CA LEU A 375 -20.78 -3.15 -10.95
C LEU A 375 -21.72 -3.82 -9.95
N LEU A 376 -22.15 -5.06 -10.22
CA LEU A 376 -23.04 -5.83 -9.34
C LEU A 376 -22.36 -6.18 -8.02
N ALA A 377 -21.09 -6.61 -8.06
CA ALA A 377 -20.31 -6.95 -6.86
C ALA A 377 -20.06 -5.74 -5.96
N GLN A 378 -19.94 -4.53 -6.53
CA GLN A 378 -19.84 -3.26 -5.80
C GLN A 378 -21.20 -2.67 -5.41
N ARG A 379 -22.31 -3.31 -5.78
CA ARG A 379 -23.69 -2.82 -5.55
C ARG A 379 -23.96 -1.45 -6.20
N LYS A 380 -23.27 -1.15 -7.31
CA LYS A 380 -23.48 0.05 -8.10
C LYS A 380 -24.59 -0.13 -9.14
N ALA A 381 -24.89 -1.39 -9.48
CA ALA A 381 -25.95 -1.77 -10.40
C ALA A 381 -26.84 -2.84 -9.79
N LYS A 382 -28.05 -2.98 -10.36
CA LYS A 382 -28.99 -4.10 -10.13
C LYS A 382 -29.01 -4.99 -11.37
N LEU A 383 -29.18 -6.28 -11.19
CA LEU A 383 -29.35 -7.22 -12.29
C LEU A 383 -30.77 -7.09 -12.86
N VAL A 384 -30.89 -7.05 -14.19
CA VAL A 384 -32.19 -6.99 -14.91
C VAL A 384 -32.59 -8.38 -15.40
#